data_39650f373eb49ba6884d6a8cbd017a06
#
_entry.id   39650f373eb49ba6884d6a8cbd017a06
#
_cell.length_a   1.000
_cell.length_b   1.000
_cell.length_c   1.000
_cell.angle_alpha   90.00
_cell.angle_beta   90.00
_cell.angle_gamma   90.00
#
_symmetry.space_group_name_H-M   'P 1'
#
loop_
_entity.id
_entity.type
_entity.pdbx_description
1 polymer ?
#
loop_
_entity_poly.entity_id
_entity_poly.type
_entity_poly.pdbx_seq_one_letter_code
_entity_poly.pdbx_strand_id
1 'polypeptide(L)'
;MARLNRGVAAVLGKGLFSFDETVAHISTALERKHRLSGEAQRLVRKAMAFIHEHYADSISRRDIAQHVSIAEDHSTFCFRQELGTTPIEYLQRYRVNQAKRLLKDSERSITEIALDVGFSDSGYFSRIFRRITDMSPEAFRRA
;
A
#
# COMPACT_ATOMS: atom_id res chain seq x y z
N MET A 1 19.28 12.99 -0.34
CA MET A 1 18.05 12.55 -1.01
C MET A 1 18.04 11.05 -1.36
N ALA A 2 19.12 10.55 -1.95
CA ALA A 2 19.23 9.11 -2.21
C ALA A 2 19.07 8.27 -0.94
N ARG A 3 19.57 8.77 0.17
CA ARG A 3 19.43 8.10 1.47
C ARG A 3 17.97 7.98 1.89
N LEU A 4 17.17 9.03 1.70
CA LEU A 4 15.74 9.00 2.03
C LEU A 4 14.99 8.02 1.14
N ASN A 5 15.29 8.01 -0.15
CA ASN A 5 14.65 7.08 -1.06
C ASN A 5 14.97 5.63 -0.69
N ARG A 6 16.21 5.35 -0.31
CA ARG A 6 16.57 4.03 0.15
C ARG A 6 15.87 3.66 1.44
N GLY A 7 15.72 4.62 2.35
CA GLY A 7 15.02 4.41 3.60
C GLY A 7 13.56 4.04 3.38
N VAL A 8 12.88 4.78 2.49
CA VAL A 8 11.48 4.48 2.15
C VAL A 8 11.36 3.11 1.53
N ALA A 9 12.21 2.79 0.55
CA ALA A 9 12.16 1.49 -0.10
C ALA A 9 12.45 0.34 0.87
N ALA A 10 13.41 0.52 1.77
CA ALA A 10 13.74 -0.48 2.78
C ALA A 10 12.57 -0.71 3.75
N VAL A 11 11.90 0.35 4.18
CA VAL A 11 10.73 0.24 5.06
C VAL A 11 9.62 -0.55 4.37
N LEU A 12 9.30 -0.21 3.12
CA LEU A 12 8.29 -0.91 2.34
C LEU A 12 8.67 -2.38 2.11
N GLY A 13 9.92 -2.63 1.78
CA GLY A 13 10.39 -3.98 1.45
C GLY A 13 10.50 -4.90 2.65
N LYS A 14 10.90 -4.39 3.79
CA LYS A 14 11.18 -5.21 4.97
C LYS A 14 10.03 -5.34 5.93
N GLY A 15 9.03 -4.49 5.83
CA GLY A 15 7.90 -4.51 6.76
C GLY A 15 8.29 -4.25 8.22
N LEU A 16 9.38 -3.51 8.43
CA LEU A 16 9.89 -3.24 9.78
C LEU A 16 9.03 -2.25 10.56
N PHE A 17 8.28 -1.42 9.86
CA PHE A 17 7.44 -0.38 10.46
C PHE A 17 5.98 -0.65 10.13
N SER A 18 5.07 -0.08 10.91
CA SER A 18 3.66 -0.12 10.58
C SER A 18 3.42 0.61 9.27
N PHE A 19 2.32 0.30 8.58
CA PHE A 19 2.00 0.98 7.35
C PHE A 19 1.74 2.47 7.59
N ASP A 20 1.17 2.81 8.75
CA ASP A 20 0.94 4.22 9.11
C ASP A 20 2.24 4.98 9.21
N GLU A 21 3.27 4.39 9.81
CA GLU A 21 4.61 4.98 9.87
C GLU A 21 5.20 5.11 8.47
N THR A 22 5.02 4.10 7.63
CA THR A 22 5.49 4.12 6.25
C THR A 22 4.83 5.27 5.48
N VAL A 23 3.52 5.44 5.64
CA VAL A 23 2.78 6.53 5.00
C VAL A 23 3.31 7.88 5.47
N ALA A 24 3.58 8.03 6.76
CA ALA A 24 4.14 9.28 7.29
C ALA A 24 5.51 9.58 6.67
N HIS A 25 6.37 8.58 6.54
CA HIS A 25 7.67 8.73 5.89
C HIS A 25 7.52 9.13 4.42
N ILE A 26 6.61 8.49 3.71
CA ILE A 26 6.33 8.79 2.31
C ILE A 26 5.85 10.23 2.18
N SER A 27 4.93 10.67 3.03
CA SER A 27 4.42 12.03 3.03
C SER A 27 5.54 13.05 3.23
N THR A 28 6.45 12.78 4.16
CA THR A 28 7.60 13.64 4.40
C THR A 28 8.51 13.70 3.17
N ALA A 29 8.78 12.55 2.55
CA ALA A 29 9.59 12.50 1.34
C ALA A 29 8.95 13.28 0.19
N LEU A 30 7.63 13.17 0.04
CA LEU A 30 6.88 13.92 -0.97
C LEU A 30 6.99 15.42 -0.74
N GLU A 31 6.86 15.86 0.50
CA GLU A 31 7.00 17.27 0.84
C GLU A 31 8.37 17.82 0.46
N ARG A 32 9.42 17.05 0.69
CA ARG A 32 10.78 17.44 0.34
C ARG A 32 11.01 17.53 -1.17
N LYS A 33 10.34 16.68 -1.92
CA LYS A 33 10.39 16.67 -3.38
C LYS A 33 9.44 17.66 -4.03
N HIS A 34 8.66 18.33 -3.25
CA HIS A 34 7.60 19.21 -3.70
C HIS A 34 8.04 20.16 -4.83
N ARG A 35 9.21 20.74 -4.73
CA ARG A 35 9.70 21.69 -5.72
C ARG A 35 10.07 21.05 -7.05
N LEU A 36 10.34 19.76 -7.07
CA LEU A 36 10.79 19.06 -8.27
C LEU A 36 9.64 18.50 -9.09
N SER A 37 8.48 18.24 -8.45
CA SER A 37 7.41 17.49 -9.11
C SER A 37 6.08 17.72 -8.43
N GLY A 38 5.67 18.98 -8.27
CA GLY A 38 4.46 19.32 -7.53
C GLY A 38 3.20 18.70 -8.06
N GLU A 39 3.04 18.59 -9.39
CA GLU A 39 1.86 17.98 -9.98
C GLU A 39 1.83 16.47 -9.76
N ALA A 40 2.95 15.79 -10.00
CA ALA A 40 3.04 14.36 -9.77
C ALA A 40 2.78 14.04 -8.30
N GLN A 41 3.30 14.82 -7.39
CA GLN A 41 3.03 14.67 -5.96
C GLN A 41 1.54 14.79 -5.64
N ARG A 42 0.88 15.77 -6.22
CA ARG A 42 -0.57 15.96 -6.00
C ARG A 42 -1.35 14.76 -6.48
N LEU A 43 -1.00 14.25 -7.67
CA LEU A 43 -1.67 13.08 -8.24
C LEU A 43 -1.46 11.86 -7.34
N VAL A 44 -0.24 11.66 -6.86
CA VAL A 44 0.07 10.52 -5.99
C VAL A 44 -0.65 10.64 -4.66
N ARG A 45 -0.70 11.81 -4.05
CA ARG A 45 -1.45 12.02 -2.80
C ARG A 45 -2.93 11.76 -2.98
N LYS A 46 -3.50 12.19 -4.08
CA LYS A 46 -4.90 11.94 -4.40
C LYS A 46 -5.17 10.45 -4.56
N ALA A 47 -4.28 9.76 -5.26
CA ALA A 47 -4.41 8.32 -5.43
C ALA A 47 -4.26 7.58 -4.11
N MET A 48 -3.34 8.00 -3.25
CA MET A 48 -3.19 7.43 -1.91
C MET A 48 -4.47 7.60 -1.09
N ALA A 49 -5.05 8.80 -1.11
CA ALA A 49 -6.29 9.06 -0.38
C ALA A 49 -7.42 8.18 -0.89
N PHE A 50 -7.54 8.03 -2.20
CA PHE A 50 -8.53 7.14 -2.80
C PHE A 50 -8.34 5.70 -2.33
N ILE A 51 -7.11 5.22 -2.33
CA ILE A 51 -6.79 3.86 -1.87
C ILE A 51 -7.16 3.69 -0.40
N HIS A 52 -6.84 4.67 0.44
CA HIS A 52 -7.16 4.61 1.87
C HIS A 52 -8.66 4.56 2.12
N GLU A 53 -9.45 5.23 1.30
CA GLU A 53 -10.90 5.23 1.43
C GLU A 53 -11.55 3.97 0.88
N HIS A 54 -10.98 3.39 -0.19
CA HIS A 54 -11.63 2.34 -0.96
C HIS A 54 -10.87 1.00 -0.99
N TYR A 55 -9.89 0.83 -0.11
CA TYR A 55 -9.03 -0.38 -0.15
C TYR A 55 -9.83 -1.68 -0.03
N ALA A 56 -10.95 -1.65 0.71
CA ALA A 56 -11.77 -2.84 0.91
C ALA A 56 -12.66 -3.16 -0.29
N ASP A 57 -12.76 -2.25 -1.25
CA ASP A 57 -13.55 -2.44 -2.45
C ASP A 57 -12.71 -3.10 -3.54
N SER A 58 -13.38 -3.67 -4.55
CA SER A 58 -12.70 -4.23 -5.72
C SER A 58 -12.21 -3.11 -6.62
N ILE A 59 -11.12 -2.48 -6.28
CA ILE A 59 -10.54 -1.43 -7.12
C ILE A 59 -9.37 -1.95 -7.92
N SER A 60 -9.25 -1.44 -9.15
CA SER A 60 -8.21 -1.82 -10.08
C SER A 60 -7.24 -0.65 -10.31
N ARG A 61 -6.14 -0.94 -11.01
CA ARG A 61 -5.19 0.08 -11.45
C ARG A 61 -5.91 1.17 -12.26
N ARG A 62 -6.86 0.74 -13.10
CA ARG A 62 -7.68 1.66 -13.90
C ARG A 62 -8.52 2.58 -13.01
N ASP A 63 -9.16 2.03 -11.98
CA ASP A 63 -10.00 2.83 -11.08
C ASP A 63 -9.18 3.91 -10.39
N ILE A 64 -7.99 3.56 -9.95
CA ILE A 64 -7.08 4.53 -9.30
C ILE A 64 -6.70 5.62 -10.29
N ALA A 65 -6.31 5.26 -11.50
CA ALA A 65 -5.92 6.22 -12.53
C ALA A 65 -7.07 7.13 -12.92
N GLN A 66 -8.28 6.57 -13.07
CA GLN A 66 -9.46 7.36 -13.41
C GLN A 66 -9.79 8.38 -12.32
N HIS A 67 -9.63 8.01 -11.07
CA HIS A 67 -9.90 8.92 -9.96
C HIS A 67 -9.04 10.19 -10.04
N VAL A 68 -7.79 10.05 -10.49
CA VAL A 68 -6.90 11.20 -10.64
C VAL A 68 -6.87 11.75 -12.07
N SER A 69 -7.76 11.23 -12.93
CA SER A 69 -7.97 11.71 -14.30
C SER A 69 -6.74 11.61 -15.19
N ILE A 70 -5.97 10.54 -15.06
CA ILE A 70 -4.79 10.29 -15.90
C ILE A 70 -4.81 8.86 -16.42
N ALA A 71 -3.97 8.58 -17.41
CA ALA A 71 -3.82 7.24 -17.95
C ALA A 71 -3.15 6.29 -16.94
N GLU A 72 -3.46 5.00 -17.02
CA GLU A 72 -2.90 3.99 -16.12
C GLU A 72 -1.37 3.99 -16.09
N ASP A 73 -0.74 4.05 -17.27
CA ASP A 73 0.72 4.03 -17.36
C ASP A 73 1.33 5.27 -16.73
N HIS A 74 0.70 6.41 -16.89
CA HIS A 74 1.17 7.65 -16.29
C HIS A 74 1.03 7.61 -14.77
N SER A 75 -0.07 7.04 -14.28
CA SER A 75 -0.27 6.85 -12.83
C SER A 75 0.82 5.96 -12.26
N THR A 76 1.11 4.84 -12.91
CA THR A 76 2.17 3.93 -12.50
C THR A 76 3.53 4.63 -12.50
N PHE A 77 3.81 5.40 -13.55
CA PHE A 77 5.05 6.16 -13.65
C PHE A 77 5.21 7.14 -12.47
N CYS A 78 4.16 7.91 -12.18
CA CYS A 78 4.19 8.86 -11.07
C CYS A 78 4.43 8.18 -9.72
N PHE A 79 3.75 7.06 -9.47
CA PHE A 79 3.96 6.31 -8.24
C PHE A 79 5.40 5.82 -8.11
N ARG A 80 5.96 5.25 -9.18
CA ARG A 80 7.35 4.79 -9.15
C ARG A 80 8.32 5.93 -8.93
N GLN A 81 8.07 7.06 -9.58
CA GLN A 81 8.91 8.24 -9.48
C GLN A 81 8.93 8.78 -8.05
N GLU A 82 7.76 8.89 -7.43
CA GLU A 82 7.61 9.53 -6.12
C GLU A 82 7.78 8.57 -4.95
N LEU A 83 7.33 7.33 -5.08
CA LEU A 83 7.28 6.37 -3.97
C LEU A 83 8.16 5.13 -4.20
N GLY A 84 8.67 4.91 -5.41
CA GLY A 84 9.44 3.72 -5.72
C GLY A 84 8.58 2.45 -5.82
N THR A 85 7.26 2.58 -5.90
CA THR A 85 6.35 1.44 -5.97
C THR A 85 5.20 1.75 -6.93
N THR A 86 4.42 0.74 -7.28
CA THR A 86 3.25 0.92 -8.15
C THR A 86 1.99 1.14 -7.32
N PRO A 87 0.92 1.72 -7.92
CA PRO A 87 -0.35 1.87 -7.20
C PRO A 87 -0.90 0.55 -6.67
N ILE A 88 -0.81 -0.53 -7.44
CA ILE A 88 -1.33 -1.83 -7.00
C ILE A 88 -0.49 -2.40 -5.87
N GLU A 89 0.84 -2.26 -5.92
CA GLU A 89 1.70 -2.71 -4.83
C GLU A 89 1.39 -1.92 -3.55
N TYR A 90 1.16 -0.62 -3.69
CA TYR A 90 0.77 0.22 -2.56
C TYR A 90 -0.56 -0.26 -1.96
N LEU A 91 -1.54 -0.54 -2.82
CA LEU A 91 -2.85 -1.05 -2.38
C LEU A 91 -2.71 -2.37 -1.62
N GLN A 92 -1.93 -3.30 -2.16
CA GLN A 92 -1.71 -4.60 -1.52
C GLN A 92 -1.07 -4.45 -0.15
N ARG A 93 -0.08 -3.58 -0.04
CA ARG A 93 0.57 -3.33 1.25
C ARG A 93 -0.36 -2.69 2.25
N TYR A 94 -1.21 -1.78 1.79
CA TYR A 94 -2.20 -1.16 2.66
C TYR A 94 -3.21 -2.20 3.17
N ARG A 95 -3.71 -3.05 2.28
CA ARG A 95 -4.63 -4.14 2.65
C ARG A 95 -4.01 -5.08 3.66
N VAL A 96 -2.76 -5.48 3.44
CA VAL A 96 -2.04 -6.37 4.37
C VAL A 96 -1.89 -5.69 5.73
N ASN A 97 -1.61 -4.41 5.75
CA ASN A 97 -1.48 -3.69 7.02
C ASN A 97 -2.80 -3.66 7.80
N GLN A 98 -3.92 -3.46 7.11
CA GLN A 98 -5.23 -3.52 7.75
C GLN A 98 -5.53 -4.93 8.24
N ALA A 99 -5.14 -5.95 7.46
CA ALA A 99 -5.31 -7.34 7.87
C ALA A 99 -4.52 -7.66 9.15
N LYS A 100 -3.32 -7.12 9.30
CA LYS A 100 -2.52 -7.31 10.51
C LYS A 100 -3.29 -6.90 11.75
N ARG A 101 -3.99 -5.78 11.70
CA ARG A 101 -4.81 -5.32 12.83
C ARG A 101 -5.91 -6.31 13.15
N LEU A 102 -6.65 -6.76 12.12
CA LEU A 102 -7.74 -7.71 12.32
C LEU A 102 -7.25 -9.05 12.83
N LEU A 103 -6.08 -9.49 12.38
CA LEU A 103 -5.48 -10.74 12.86
C LEU A 103 -5.17 -10.69 14.35
N LYS A 104 -4.72 -9.55 14.85
CA LYS A 104 -4.37 -9.38 16.26
C LYS A 104 -5.57 -9.02 17.13
N ASP A 105 -6.49 -8.21 16.60
CA ASP A 105 -7.54 -7.60 17.40
C ASP A 105 -8.89 -8.33 17.31
N SER A 106 -8.98 -9.37 16.48
CA SER A 106 -10.24 -10.12 16.33
C SER A 106 -9.98 -11.61 16.21
N GLU A 107 -11.03 -12.39 16.33
CA GLU A 107 -10.99 -13.84 16.13
C GLU A 107 -11.60 -14.24 14.79
N ARG A 108 -11.78 -13.28 13.89
CA ARG A 108 -12.32 -13.54 12.57
C ARG A 108 -11.42 -14.52 11.82
N SER A 109 -12.02 -15.35 10.97
CA SER A 109 -11.25 -16.33 10.20
C SER A 109 -10.36 -15.63 9.18
N ILE A 110 -9.33 -16.33 8.74
CA ILE A 110 -8.42 -15.81 7.71
C ILE A 110 -9.19 -15.46 6.44
N THR A 111 -10.16 -16.31 6.06
CA THR A 111 -11.00 -16.06 4.89
C THR A 111 -11.83 -14.79 5.04
N GLU A 112 -12.46 -14.60 6.20
CA GLU A 112 -13.24 -13.39 6.48
C GLU A 112 -12.37 -12.15 6.41
N ILE A 113 -11.19 -12.20 7.03
CA ILE A 113 -10.27 -11.07 7.02
C ILE A 113 -9.82 -10.74 5.60
N ALA A 114 -9.49 -11.76 4.81
CA ALA A 114 -9.09 -11.57 3.42
C ALA A 114 -10.15 -10.79 2.64
N LEU A 115 -11.40 -11.19 2.76
CA LEU A 115 -12.50 -10.52 2.07
C LEU A 115 -12.75 -9.11 2.63
N ASP A 116 -12.68 -8.96 3.94
CA ASP A 116 -12.89 -7.66 4.59
C ASP A 116 -11.91 -6.61 4.14
N VAL A 117 -10.66 -6.99 3.87
CA VAL A 117 -9.65 -6.02 3.44
C VAL A 117 -9.53 -5.90 1.92
N GLY A 118 -10.41 -6.57 1.17
CA GLY A 118 -10.54 -6.35 -0.27
C GLY A 118 -9.90 -7.38 -1.18
N PHE A 119 -9.37 -8.49 -0.64
CA PHE A 119 -8.86 -9.57 -1.48
C PHE A 119 -10.01 -10.44 -1.98
N SER A 120 -9.86 -10.99 -3.18
CA SER A 120 -10.90 -11.81 -3.79
C SER A 120 -11.03 -13.19 -3.18
N ASP A 121 -9.94 -13.74 -2.62
CA ASP A 121 -9.95 -15.03 -1.97
C ASP A 121 -8.80 -15.14 -0.96
N SER A 122 -8.92 -16.09 -0.05
CA SER A 122 -7.95 -16.26 1.03
C SER A 122 -6.61 -16.82 0.56
N GLY A 123 -6.62 -17.59 -0.52
CA GLY A 123 -5.37 -18.15 -1.07
C GLY A 123 -4.49 -17.05 -1.63
N TYR A 124 -5.05 -16.16 -2.42
CA TYR A 124 -4.33 -15.02 -2.95
C TYR A 124 -3.86 -14.10 -1.83
N PHE A 125 -4.75 -13.82 -0.88
CA PHE A 125 -4.42 -13.03 0.30
C PHE A 125 -3.19 -13.61 1.03
N SER A 126 -3.21 -14.92 1.29
CA SER A 126 -2.14 -15.57 2.04
C SER A 126 -0.80 -15.46 1.31
N ARG A 127 -0.81 -15.60 -0.02
CA ARG A 127 0.41 -15.47 -0.81
C ARG A 127 0.97 -14.05 -0.74
N ILE A 128 0.11 -13.04 -0.87
CA ILE A 128 0.53 -11.64 -0.81
C ILE A 128 1.01 -11.29 0.60
N PHE A 129 0.26 -11.74 1.61
CA PHE A 129 0.62 -11.51 3.01
C PHE A 129 2.01 -12.07 3.30
N ARG A 130 2.26 -13.32 2.89
CA ARG A 130 3.56 -13.97 3.11
C ARG A 130 4.67 -13.26 2.34
N ARG A 131 4.41 -12.83 1.13
CA ARG A 131 5.40 -12.08 0.33
C ARG A 131 5.81 -10.79 1.02
N ILE A 132 4.85 -10.09 1.62
CA ILE A 132 5.08 -8.78 2.23
C ILE A 132 5.66 -8.90 3.65
N THR A 133 5.20 -9.89 4.43
CA THR A 133 5.55 -9.99 5.85
C THR A 133 6.53 -11.11 6.17
N ASP A 134 6.81 -11.99 5.22
CA ASP A 134 7.59 -13.22 5.41
C ASP A 134 6.94 -14.23 6.36
N MET A 135 5.66 -14.05 6.66
CA MET A 135 4.90 -14.95 7.54
C MET A 135 3.55 -15.24 6.93
N SER A 136 3.00 -16.42 7.24
CA SER A 136 1.61 -16.68 6.90
C SER A 136 0.69 -15.88 7.82
N PRO A 137 -0.57 -15.61 7.40
CA PRO A 137 -1.51 -14.93 8.29
C PRO A 137 -1.69 -15.65 9.62
N GLU A 138 -1.77 -16.98 9.62
CA GLU A 138 -1.92 -17.77 10.84
C GLU A 138 -0.71 -17.61 11.76
N ALA A 139 0.48 -17.69 11.19
CA ALA A 139 1.71 -17.52 11.97
C ALA A 139 1.79 -16.11 12.56
N PHE A 140 1.40 -15.10 11.80
CA PHE A 140 1.37 -13.73 12.27
C PHE A 140 0.41 -13.57 13.46
N ARG A 141 -0.78 -14.21 13.37
CA ARG A 141 -1.77 -14.14 14.45
C ARG A 141 -1.24 -14.72 15.75
N ARG A 142 -0.49 -15.81 15.65
CA ARG A 142 0.05 -16.50 16.82
C ARG A 142 1.32 -15.85 17.39
N ALA A 143 1.98 -15.05 16.59
CA ALA A 143 3.26 -14.45 16.98
C ALA A 143 3.16 -13.44 18.14
#